data_03cd254d603426076079afaf7dd5ba0c
#
_entry.id   03cd254d603426076079afaf7dd5ba0c
#
_cell.length_a   1.000
_cell.length_b   1.000
_cell.length_c   1.000
_cell.angle_alpha   90.00
_cell.angle_beta   90.00
_cell.angle_gamma   90.00
#
_symmetry.space_group_name_H-M   'P 1'
#
loop_
_entity.id
_entity.type
_entity.pdbx_description
1 polymer ?
#
loop_
_entity_poly.entity_id
_entity_poly.type
_entity_poly.pdbx_seq_one_letter_code
_entity_poly.pdbx_strand_id
1 'polypeptide(L)'
;MRVIDERAIKAHADLRFRSEYDYALFEYYRSAKVMAFLERSGVRIGGRVLDAGCGGGGMPLSLAEEAREVIGIDPFNRFGDAGVRMARERGLGNVHFALADGMALPFEDGGFDLVLSHAVIEHVADAPLYLRECARVLATNGRVYLSTSPYLSFAGAHLPRLKLQVPLHLLFGRRAAFATFNWLARHAPWTLKEPAHENSFIQLARKGQRKHDDLLEKVTVTRLRAQIAQAGFRILREELHMSGTVKRLPGAVAGAVRETGLLRDVFISNMEYVLAHAGSGA
;
A
#
# COMPACT_ATOMS: atom_id res chain seq x y z
N MET A 1 23.22 0.26 -3.80
CA MET A 1 22.12 0.92 -3.04
C MET A 1 21.41 1.86 -4.00
N ARG A 2 20.12 1.65 -4.21
CA ARG A 2 19.29 2.44 -5.14
C ARG A 2 19.21 3.90 -4.68
N VAL A 3 19.39 4.83 -5.61
CA VAL A 3 19.22 6.27 -5.35
C VAL A 3 17.72 6.58 -5.38
N ILE A 4 17.20 7.12 -4.28
CA ILE A 4 15.81 7.57 -4.19
C ILE A 4 15.77 9.07 -4.51
N ASP A 5 15.15 9.41 -5.63
CA ASP A 5 14.95 10.83 -6.00
C ASP A 5 13.73 11.41 -5.26
N GLU A 6 13.97 11.88 -4.05
CA GLU A 6 12.92 12.51 -3.21
C GLU A 6 12.34 13.78 -3.85
N ARG A 7 13.08 14.48 -4.72
CA ARG A 7 12.57 15.68 -5.42
C ARG A 7 11.56 15.29 -6.47
N ALA A 8 11.87 14.26 -7.30
CA ALA A 8 10.92 13.74 -8.28
C ALA A 8 9.67 13.18 -7.60
N ILE A 9 9.84 12.37 -6.53
CA ILE A 9 8.71 11.82 -5.77
C ILE A 9 7.81 12.97 -5.26
N LYS A 10 8.38 14.01 -4.70
CA LYS A 10 7.61 15.16 -4.19
C LYS A 10 6.90 15.92 -5.31
N ALA A 11 7.58 16.21 -6.41
CA ALA A 11 7.00 16.88 -7.55
C ALA A 11 5.80 16.13 -8.12
N HIS A 12 5.91 14.81 -8.30
CA HIS A 12 4.80 13.98 -8.77
C HIS A 12 3.72 13.78 -7.70
N ALA A 13 4.07 13.76 -6.40
CA ALA A 13 3.08 13.71 -5.33
C ALA A 13 2.12 14.90 -5.34
N ASP A 14 2.60 16.09 -5.69
CA ASP A 14 1.78 17.30 -5.76
C ASP A 14 0.83 17.28 -6.98
N LEU A 15 1.18 16.52 -8.02
CA LEU A 15 0.42 16.42 -9.27
C LEU A 15 -0.50 15.19 -9.33
N ARG A 16 -0.29 14.19 -8.49
CA ARG A 16 -0.86 12.83 -8.58
C ARG A 16 -2.37 12.74 -8.71
N PHE A 17 -3.10 13.80 -8.41
CA PHE A 17 -4.58 13.82 -8.47
C PHE A 17 -5.15 14.57 -9.66
N ARG A 18 -4.31 14.99 -10.59
CA ARG A 18 -4.74 15.67 -11.82
C ARG A 18 -5.34 14.70 -12.82
N SER A 19 -4.71 13.51 -12.94
CA SER A 19 -5.15 12.46 -13.85
C SER A 19 -4.72 11.08 -13.34
N GLU A 20 -5.29 10.00 -13.87
CA GLU A 20 -4.84 8.62 -13.64
C GLU A 20 -3.37 8.43 -14.07
N TYR A 21 -2.97 9.08 -15.15
CA TYR A 21 -1.59 9.06 -15.61
C TYR A 21 -0.63 9.72 -14.61
N ASP A 22 -0.96 10.88 -14.05
CA ASP A 22 -0.14 11.55 -13.04
C ASP A 22 -0.06 10.71 -11.75
N TYR A 23 -1.14 9.99 -11.41
CA TYR A 23 -1.13 9.07 -10.29
C TYR A 23 -0.20 7.87 -10.54
N ALA A 24 -0.29 7.25 -11.70
CA ALA A 24 0.61 6.16 -12.08
C ALA A 24 2.08 6.61 -12.13
N LEU A 25 2.33 7.82 -12.63
CA LEU A 25 3.67 8.40 -12.66
C LEU A 25 4.22 8.65 -11.25
N PHE A 26 3.39 9.13 -10.33
CA PHE A 26 3.77 9.25 -8.92
C PHE A 26 4.10 7.88 -8.31
N GLU A 27 3.29 6.85 -8.58
CA GLU A 27 3.55 5.48 -8.09
C GLU A 27 4.85 4.91 -8.66
N TYR A 28 5.13 5.16 -9.94
CA TYR A 28 6.37 4.76 -10.59
C TYR A 28 7.59 5.32 -9.85
N TYR A 29 7.65 6.61 -9.58
CA TYR A 29 8.78 7.20 -8.83
C TYR A 29 8.82 6.77 -7.37
N ARG A 30 7.65 6.67 -6.71
CA ARG A 30 7.56 6.26 -5.32
C ARG A 30 8.01 4.81 -5.10
N SER A 31 7.84 3.94 -6.09
CA SER A 31 8.23 2.53 -6.03
C SER A 31 9.73 2.34 -5.74
N ALA A 32 10.57 3.32 -6.04
CA ALA A 32 11.99 3.31 -5.66
C ALA A 32 12.20 3.07 -4.15
N LYS A 33 11.28 3.51 -3.30
CA LYS A 33 11.33 3.25 -1.84
C LYS A 33 11.07 1.79 -1.52
N VAL A 34 10.10 1.17 -2.20
CA VAL A 34 9.78 -0.26 -2.06
C VAL A 34 10.94 -1.11 -2.54
N MET A 35 11.50 -0.78 -3.71
CA MET A 35 12.64 -1.50 -4.28
C MET A 35 13.88 -1.38 -3.38
N ALA A 36 14.13 -0.20 -2.81
CA ALA A 36 15.22 -0.02 -1.84
C ALA A 36 14.99 -0.82 -0.53
N PHE A 37 13.74 -0.96 -0.09
CA PHE A 37 13.42 -1.83 1.05
C PHE A 37 13.66 -3.30 0.73
N LEU A 38 13.24 -3.78 -0.44
CA LEU A 38 13.49 -5.14 -0.92
C LEU A 38 15.00 -5.43 -1.02
N GLU A 39 15.76 -4.52 -1.64
CA GLU A 39 17.24 -4.63 -1.76
C GLU A 39 17.90 -4.76 -0.37
N ARG A 40 17.55 -3.87 0.59
CA ARG A 40 18.06 -3.94 1.97
C ARG A 40 17.63 -5.21 2.71
N SER A 41 16.56 -5.84 2.25
CA SER A 41 16.05 -7.11 2.80
C SER A 41 16.64 -8.34 2.11
N GLY A 42 17.60 -8.16 1.19
CA GLY A 42 18.21 -9.24 0.43
C GLY A 42 17.34 -9.84 -0.67
N VAL A 43 16.24 -9.15 -1.05
CA VAL A 43 15.34 -9.60 -2.11
C VAL A 43 15.76 -9.00 -3.44
N ARG A 44 15.98 -9.86 -4.43
CA ARG A 44 16.32 -9.47 -5.81
C ARG A 44 15.07 -9.41 -6.68
N ILE A 45 14.98 -8.38 -7.50
CA ILE A 45 13.92 -8.18 -8.49
C ILE A 45 14.49 -8.62 -9.84
N GLY A 46 14.47 -9.88 -10.15
CA GLY A 46 15.11 -10.37 -11.39
C GLY A 46 14.32 -11.45 -12.11
N GLY A 47 13.33 -12.01 -11.45
CA GLY A 47 12.50 -13.11 -11.92
C GLY A 47 11.13 -12.66 -12.44
N ARG A 48 10.13 -13.51 -12.22
CA ARG A 48 8.72 -13.26 -12.54
C ARG A 48 8.02 -12.63 -11.33
N VAL A 49 7.42 -11.47 -11.52
CA VAL A 49 6.86 -10.65 -10.44
C VAL A 49 5.37 -10.47 -10.62
N LEU A 50 4.59 -10.64 -9.56
CA LEU A 50 3.17 -10.31 -9.48
C LEU A 50 3.00 -9.05 -8.61
N ASP A 51 2.34 -8.03 -9.12
CA ASP A 51 1.81 -6.91 -8.32
C ASP A 51 0.30 -7.12 -8.14
N ALA A 52 -0.07 -7.65 -6.97
CA ALA A 52 -1.44 -8.00 -6.63
C ALA A 52 -2.18 -6.79 -6.04
N GLY A 53 -2.79 -5.99 -6.90
CA GLY A 53 -3.43 -4.71 -6.59
C GLY A 53 -2.66 -3.53 -7.17
N CYS A 54 -2.33 -3.62 -8.47
CA CYS A 54 -1.43 -2.70 -9.16
C CYS A 54 -1.98 -1.28 -9.39
N GLY A 55 -3.27 -1.05 -9.12
CA GLY A 55 -3.87 0.27 -9.27
C GLY A 55 -3.71 0.86 -10.66
N GLY A 56 -3.08 2.04 -10.76
CA GLY A 56 -2.79 2.73 -12.02
C GLY A 56 -1.64 2.14 -12.83
N GLY A 57 -0.93 1.14 -12.31
CA GLY A 57 0.14 0.43 -13.02
C GLY A 57 1.54 1.06 -12.88
N GLY A 58 1.70 2.10 -12.08
CA GLY A 58 3.00 2.78 -11.95
C GLY A 58 4.08 1.91 -11.31
N MET A 59 3.74 1.12 -10.29
CA MET A 59 4.69 0.23 -9.63
C MET A 59 5.15 -0.94 -10.52
N PRO A 60 4.26 -1.67 -11.23
CA PRO A 60 4.67 -2.68 -12.19
C PRO A 60 5.68 -2.18 -13.23
N LEU A 61 5.49 -0.96 -13.74
CA LEU A 61 6.41 -0.37 -14.72
C LEU A 61 7.83 -0.17 -14.16
N SER A 62 7.93 0.31 -12.92
CA SER A 62 9.23 0.48 -12.28
C SER A 62 9.91 -0.86 -11.98
N LEU A 63 9.14 -1.89 -11.62
CA LEU A 63 9.66 -3.24 -11.41
C LEU A 63 10.12 -3.90 -12.71
N ALA A 64 9.44 -3.62 -13.83
CA ALA A 64 9.78 -4.17 -15.15
C ALA A 64 11.15 -3.74 -15.67
N GLU A 65 11.73 -2.66 -15.12
CA GLU A 65 13.09 -2.25 -15.45
C GLU A 65 14.17 -3.25 -14.97
N GLU A 66 13.84 -4.10 -13.99
CA GLU A 66 14.76 -5.07 -13.40
C GLU A 66 14.27 -6.51 -13.48
N ALA A 67 12.96 -6.71 -13.51
CA ALA A 67 12.35 -8.03 -13.58
C ALA A 67 12.39 -8.61 -15.00
N ARG A 68 12.43 -9.94 -15.08
CA ARG A 68 12.26 -10.65 -16.35
C ARG A 68 10.85 -10.44 -16.92
N GLU A 69 9.84 -10.50 -16.07
CA GLU A 69 8.43 -10.31 -16.41
C GLU A 69 7.69 -9.74 -15.19
N VAL A 70 6.79 -8.80 -15.42
CA VAL A 70 5.90 -8.27 -14.37
C VAL A 70 4.46 -8.42 -14.82
N ILE A 71 3.61 -8.95 -13.96
CA ILE A 71 2.17 -8.98 -14.15
C ILE A 71 1.53 -8.12 -13.05
N GLY A 72 0.83 -7.06 -13.44
CA GLY A 72 0.01 -6.25 -12.55
C GLY A 72 -1.44 -6.66 -12.65
N ILE A 73 -2.09 -6.94 -11.52
CA ILE A 73 -3.52 -7.20 -11.47
C ILE A 73 -4.24 -6.21 -10.56
N ASP A 74 -5.48 -5.89 -10.93
CA ASP A 74 -6.40 -5.11 -10.09
C ASP A 74 -7.84 -5.53 -10.44
N PRO A 75 -8.79 -5.58 -9.50
CA PRO A 75 -10.19 -5.89 -9.80
C PRO A 75 -10.89 -4.81 -10.62
N PHE A 76 -10.28 -3.62 -10.71
CA PHE A 76 -10.78 -2.49 -11.49
C PHE A 76 -9.78 -2.09 -12.56
N ASN A 77 -10.26 -1.75 -13.77
CA ASN A 77 -9.40 -1.30 -14.87
C ASN A 77 -8.89 0.14 -14.67
N ARG A 78 -8.07 0.35 -13.64
CA ARG A 78 -7.39 1.64 -13.39
C ARG A 78 -6.09 1.79 -14.16
N PHE A 79 -5.49 0.69 -14.58
CA PHE A 79 -4.23 0.63 -15.34
C PHE A 79 -4.42 0.83 -16.85
N GLY A 80 -5.65 0.66 -17.38
CA GLY A 80 -5.90 0.59 -18.81
C GLY A 80 -5.40 1.79 -19.61
N ASP A 81 -5.68 3.00 -19.16
CA ASP A 81 -5.27 4.23 -19.85
C ASP A 81 -3.87 4.70 -19.44
N ALA A 82 -3.51 4.55 -18.17
CA ALA A 82 -2.25 5.06 -17.63
C ALA A 82 -1.11 4.06 -17.75
N GLY A 83 -1.22 2.89 -17.14
CA GLY A 83 -0.15 1.88 -17.08
C GLY A 83 0.24 1.37 -18.46
N VAL A 84 -0.75 1.00 -19.30
CA VAL A 84 -0.53 0.51 -20.66
C VAL A 84 0.12 1.58 -21.54
N ARG A 85 -0.35 2.82 -21.43
CA ARG A 85 0.22 3.95 -22.16
C ARG A 85 1.68 4.19 -21.75
N MET A 86 1.96 4.26 -20.45
CA MET A 86 3.32 4.48 -19.93
C MET A 86 4.26 3.34 -20.31
N ALA A 87 3.79 2.09 -20.35
CA ALA A 87 4.58 0.95 -20.80
C ALA A 87 5.06 1.15 -22.24
N ARG A 88 4.16 1.56 -23.13
CA ARG A 88 4.49 1.87 -24.54
C ARG A 88 5.45 3.04 -24.65
N GLU A 89 5.22 4.14 -23.97
CA GLU A 89 6.07 5.33 -23.97
C GLU A 89 7.49 5.05 -23.49
N ARG A 90 7.65 4.06 -22.58
CA ARG A 90 8.94 3.65 -22.02
C ARG A 90 9.58 2.45 -22.73
N GLY A 91 8.91 1.88 -23.74
CA GLY A 91 9.42 0.71 -24.46
C GLY A 91 9.49 -0.56 -23.63
N LEU A 92 8.67 -0.68 -22.57
CA LEU A 92 8.63 -1.85 -21.69
C LEU A 92 7.72 -2.92 -22.29
N GLY A 93 8.31 -3.99 -22.83
CA GLY A 93 7.58 -5.13 -23.41
C GLY A 93 7.34 -6.29 -22.44
N ASN A 94 7.91 -6.23 -21.23
CA ASN A 94 7.88 -7.28 -20.22
C ASN A 94 6.93 -7.00 -19.06
N VAL A 95 6.01 -6.04 -19.21
CA VAL A 95 4.97 -5.74 -18.23
C VAL A 95 3.58 -5.98 -18.84
N HIS A 96 2.75 -6.70 -18.11
CA HIS A 96 1.40 -7.07 -18.51
C HIS A 96 0.39 -6.68 -17.44
N PHE A 97 -0.84 -6.36 -17.86
CA PHE A 97 -1.91 -5.99 -16.93
C PHE A 97 -3.13 -6.86 -17.18
N ALA A 98 -3.79 -7.28 -16.11
CA ALA A 98 -5.01 -8.08 -16.17
C ALA A 98 -6.02 -7.68 -15.08
N LEU A 99 -7.32 -7.83 -15.41
CA LEU A 99 -8.38 -7.76 -14.42
C LEU A 99 -8.45 -9.08 -13.67
N ALA A 100 -8.21 -9.06 -12.35
CA ALA A 100 -8.34 -10.24 -11.52
C ALA A 100 -8.62 -9.87 -10.06
N ASP A 101 -9.28 -10.79 -9.35
CA ASP A 101 -9.46 -10.71 -7.91
C ASP A 101 -8.27 -11.36 -7.21
N GLY A 102 -7.62 -10.63 -6.30
CA GLY A 102 -6.52 -11.15 -5.50
C GLY A 102 -6.89 -12.32 -4.57
N MET A 103 -8.19 -12.52 -4.31
CA MET A 103 -8.70 -13.66 -3.54
C MET A 103 -8.96 -14.91 -4.40
N ALA A 104 -8.77 -14.83 -5.73
CA ALA A 104 -8.92 -15.92 -6.68
C ALA A 104 -7.97 -15.69 -7.86
N LEU A 105 -6.67 -15.82 -7.63
CA LEU A 105 -5.64 -15.50 -8.60
C LEU A 105 -5.65 -16.51 -9.78
N PRO A 106 -5.78 -16.04 -11.04
CA PRO A 106 -5.87 -16.89 -12.21
C PRO A 106 -4.48 -17.38 -12.69
N PHE A 107 -3.65 -17.81 -11.77
CA PHE A 107 -2.28 -18.24 -12.03
C PHE A 107 -2.03 -19.61 -11.42
N GLU A 108 -1.07 -20.32 -12.00
CA GLU A 108 -0.60 -21.62 -11.50
C GLU A 108 0.15 -21.47 -10.18
N ASP A 109 0.22 -22.56 -9.42
CA ASP A 109 0.97 -22.65 -8.18
C ASP A 109 2.47 -22.44 -8.45
N GLY A 110 3.12 -21.65 -7.59
CA GLY A 110 4.56 -21.46 -7.66
C GLY A 110 5.06 -20.65 -8.87
N GLY A 111 4.18 -19.91 -9.54
CA GLY A 111 4.48 -19.20 -10.79
C GLY A 111 5.30 -17.92 -10.65
N PHE A 112 5.50 -17.39 -9.42
CA PHE A 112 6.14 -16.08 -9.21
C PHE A 112 7.30 -16.15 -8.20
N ASP A 113 8.39 -15.49 -8.54
CA ASP A 113 9.56 -15.33 -7.66
C ASP A 113 9.33 -14.23 -6.61
N LEU A 114 8.49 -13.25 -6.92
CA LEU A 114 8.13 -12.16 -6.03
C LEU A 114 6.65 -11.80 -6.21
N VAL A 115 5.92 -11.68 -5.10
CA VAL A 115 4.56 -11.14 -5.07
C VAL A 115 4.59 -9.83 -4.26
N LEU A 116 4.06 -8.75 -4.85
CA LEU A 116 3.87 -7.48 -4.16
C LEU A 116 2.40 -7.28 -3.79
N SER A 117 2.18 -6.75 -2.61
CA SER A 117 0.90 -6.31 -2.07
C SER A 117 1.10 -4.97 -1.36
N HIS A 118 0.93 -3.87 -2.08
CA HIS A 118 1.17 -2.53 -1.54
C HIS A 118 -0.14 -1.77 -1.33
N ALA A 119 -0.55 -1.61 -0.08
CA ALA A 119 -1.82 -0.97 0.31
C ALA A 119 -3.04 -1.65 -0.34
N VAL A 120 -3.12 -2.98 -0.24
CA VAL A 120 -4.19 -3.81 -0.82
C VAL A 120 -4.97 -4.55 0.25
N ILE A 121 -4.29 -5.16 1.22
CA ILE A 121 -4.91 -6.09 2.19
C ILE A 121 -6.03 -5.43 3.02
N GLU A 122 -6.01 -4.13 3.21
CA GLU A 122 -7.07 -3.37 3.86
C GLU A 122 -8.36 -3.26 3.04
N HIS A 123 -8.28 -3.53 1.73
CA HIS A 123 -9.40 -3.44 0.78
C HIS A 123 -10.00 -4.79 0.40
N VAL A 124 -9.39 -5.92 0.80
CA VAL A 124 -9.92 -7.25 0.48
C VAL A 124 -11.00 -7.67 1.49
N ALA A 125 -11.96 -8.47 1.03
CA ALA A 125 -13.05 -8.95 1.87
C ALA A 125 -12.61 -10.08 2.82
N ASP A 126 -11.62 -10.90 2.40
CA ASP A 126 -11.07 -12.02 3.16
C ASP A 126 -9.54 -11.98 3.07
N ALA A 127 -8.90 -11.33 4.04
CA ALA A 127 -7.44 -11.21 4.09
C ALA A 127 -6.72 -12.57 4.25
N PRO A 128 -7.22 -13.53 5.06
CA PRO A 128 -6.68 -14.88 5.08
C PRO A 128 -6.72 -15.60 3.73
N LEU A 129 -7.81 -15.49 2.97
CA LEU A 129 -7.92 -16.07 1.64
C LEU A 129 -6.94 -15.41 0.66
N TYR A 130 -6.90 -14.09 0.67
CA TYR A 130 -5.94 -13.32 -0.14
C TYR A 130 -4.49 -13.73 0.11
N LEU A 131 -4.09 -13.86 1.38
CA LEU A 131 -2.74 -14.29 1.74
C LEU A 131 -2.46 -15.75 1.33
N ARG A 132 -3.44 -16.65 1.41
CA ARG A 132 -3.29 -18.03 0.92
C ARG A 132 -3.11 -18.07 -0.60
N GLU A 133 -3.83 -17.24 -1.36
CA GLU A 133 -3.64 -17.14 -2.81
C GLU A 133 -2.24 -16.59 -3.14
N CYS A 134 -1.77 -15.56 -2.42
CA CYS A 134 -0.39 -15.10 -2.55
C CYS A 134 0.63 -16.22 -2.25
N ALA A 135 0.36 -17.05 -1.24
CA ALA A 135 1.21 -18.20 -0.92
C ALA A 135 1.17 -19.26 -2.03
N ARG A 136 -0.01 -19.57 -2.57
CA ARG A 136 -0.18 -20.58 -3.60
C ARG A 136 0.60 -20.24 -4.88
N VAL A 137 0.52 -19.00 -5.33
CA VAL A 137 1.18 -18.58 -6.58
C VAL A 137 2.67 -18.27 -6.41
N LEU A 138 3.16 -18.17 -5.18
CA LEU A 138 4.56 -17.91 -4.86
C LEU A 138 5.42 -19.17 -5.04
N ALA A 139 6.53 -19.06 -5.75
CA ALA A 139 7.53 -20.11 -5.87
C ALA A 139 8.12 -20.50 -4.48
N THR A 140 8.61 -21.73 -4.33
CA THR A 140 9.12 -22.25 -3.04
C THR A 140 10.16 -21.34 -2.39
N ASN A 141 11.06 -20.75 -3.19
CA ASN A 141 12.08 -19.81 -2.72
C ASN A 141 11.71 -18.34 -2.94
N GLY A 142 10.47 -18.09 -3.35
CA GLY A 142 9.96 -16.75 -3.61
C GLY A 142 9.81 -15.90 -2.35
N ARG A 143 9.50 -14.63 -2.55
CA ARG A 143 9.27 -13.66 -1.46
C ARG A 143 7.96 -12.91 -1.69
N VAL A 144 7.30 -12.55 -0.60
CA VAL A 144 6.18 -11.59 -0.65
C VAL A 144 6.64 -10.29 -0.02
N TYR A 145 6.42 -9.19 -0.71
CA TYR A 145 6.40 -7.86 -0.12
C TYR A 145 4.97 -7.51 0.24
N LEU A 146 4.72 -7.17 1.49
CA LEU A 146 3.42 -6.72 1.97
C LEU A 146 3.57 -5.37 2.67
N SER A 147 2.76 -4.39 2.28
CA SER A 147 2.72 -3.09 2.94
C SER A 147 1.28 -2.62 3.15
N THR A 148 0.99 -2.11 4.33
CA THR A 148 -0.30 -1.53 4.70
C THR A 148 -0.15 -0.60 5.90
N SER A 149 -1.21 0.09 6.27
CA SER A 149 -1.27 0.93 7.47
C SER A 149 -2.28 0.37 8.47
N PRO A 150 -1.99 0.37 9.79
CA PRO A 150 -2.96 -0.07 10.78
C PRO A 150 -4.23 0.79 10.72
N TYR A 151 -5.40 0.16 10.78
CA TYR A 151 -6.68 0.88 10.74
C TYR A 151 -6.82 1.94 11.84
N LEU A 152 -6.25 1.68 13.02
CA LEU A 152 -6.28 2.60 14.15
C LEU A 152 -5.40 3.83 13.95
N SER A 153 -4.48 3.82 13.01
CA SER A 153 -3.59 4.95 12.74
C SER A 153 -4.29 6.10 12.03
N PHE A 154 -3.67 7.28 12.09
CA PHE A 154 -4.13 8.45 11.34
C PHE A 154 -4.10 8.25 9.81
N ALA A 155 -3.28 7.35 9.32
CA ALA A 155 -3.17 7.02 7.90
C ALA A 155 -4.11 5.88 7.49
N GLY A 156 -4.30 4.89 8.37
CA GLY A 156 -5.01 3.64 8.07
C GLY A 156 -6.50 3.77 7.83
N ALA A 157 -7.11 4.87 8.28
CA ALA A 157 -8.53 5.14 7.98
C ALA A 157 -8.75 5.67 6.56
N HIS A 158 -7.69 5.95 5.80
CA HIS A 158 -7.72 6.57 4.47
C HIS A 158 -8.61 7.82 4.39
N LEU A 159 -8.65 8.59 5.47
CA LEU A 159 -9.39 9.84 5.58
C LEU A 159 -8.43 11.04 5.50
N PRO A 160 -8.88 12.21 5.04
CA PRO A 160 -8.10 13.43 5.13
C PRO A 160 -7.70 13.72 6.57
N ARG A 161 -6.58 14.42 6.75
CA ARG A 161 -6.09 14.77 8.09
C ARG A 161 -6.45 16.19 8.44
N LEU A 162 -6.82 16.40 9.71
CA LEU A 162 -6.93 17.73 10.27
C LEU A 162 -5.53 18.31 10.54
N LYS A 163 -5.39 19.64 10.55
CA LYS A 163 -4.19 20.31 11.04
C LYS A 163 -3.93 19.96 12.51
N LEU A 164 -4.98 19.94 13.33
CA LEU A 164 -4.97 19.29 14.63
C LEU A 164 -5.21 17.80 14.42
N GLN A 165 -4.23 16.96 14.72
CA GLN A 165 -4.30 15.51 14.51
C GLN A 165 -5.25 14.87 15.51
N VAL A 166 -6.53 14.79 15.16
CA VAL A 166 -7.56 14.10 15.92
C VAL A 166 -8.04 12.90 15.10
N PRO A 167 -7.96 11.67 15.63
CA PRO A 167 -8.41 10.47 14.93
C PRO A 167 -9.94 10.33 15.02
N LEU A 168 -10.67 11.16 14.28
CA LEU A 168 -12.14 11.23 14.33
C LEU A 168 -12.81 9.86 14.10
N HIS A 169 -12.19 9.00 13.29
CA HIS A 169 -12.71 7.65 13.02
C HIS A 169 -12.66 6.71 14.23
N LEU A 170 -11.76 6.96 15.19
CA LEU A 170 -11.70 6.22 16.44
C LEU A 170 -12.74 6.71 17.45
N LEU A 171 -13.04 8.02 17.43
CA LEU A 171 -13.97 8.65 18.36
C LEU A 171 -15.43 8.45 17.94
N PHE A 172 -15.74 8.61 16.66
CA PHE A 172 -17.11 8.67 16.12
C PHE A 172 -17.41 7.61 15.08
N GLY A 173 -16.44 6.73 14.78
CA GLY A 173 -16.52 5.76 13.68
C GLY A 173 -16.25 6.39 12.32
N ARG A 174 -15.91 5.53 11.33
CA ARG A 174 -15.46 5.95 10.00
C ARG A 174 -16.56 6.69 9.22
N ARG A 175 -17.83 6.26 9.34
CA ARG A 175 -18.97 6.90 8.65
C ARG A 175 -19.16 8.36 9.07
N ALA A 176 -19.17 8.62 10.39
CA ALA A 176 -19.31 9.97 10.90
C ALA A 176 -18.09 10.83 10.60
N ALA A 177 -16.87 10.26 10.71
CA ALA A 177 -15.64 10.94 10.31
C ALA A 177 -15.65 11.32 8.82
N PHE A 178 -16.10 10.42 7.95
CA PHE A 178 -16.25 10.68 6.51
C PHE A 178 -17.20 11.85 6.25
N ALA A 179 -18.37 11.86 6.89
CA ALA A 179 -19.34 12.95 6.77
C ALA A 179 -18.77 14.28 7.27
N THR A 180 -18.07 14.25 8.41
CA THR A 180 -17.39 15.44 8.98
C THR A 180 -16.34 16.00 8.02
N PHE A 181 -15.49 15.16 7.45
CA PHE A 181 -14.48 15.60 6.48
C PHE A 181 -15.10 16.19 5.21
N ASN A 182 -16.21 15.61 4.72
CA ASN A 182 -16.95 16.15 3.58
C ASN A 182 -17.55 17.52 3.89
N TRP A 183 -18.07 17.70 5.09
CA TRP A 183 -18.60 18.99 5.53
C TRP A 183 -17.47 20.03 5.67
N LEU A 184 -16.35 19.68 6.35
CA LEU A 184 -15.19 20.56 6.52
C LEU A 184 -14.59 20.97 5.18
N ALA A 185 -14.51 20.08 4.21
CA ALA A 185 -14.01 20.40 2.88
C ALA A 185 -14.82 21.46 2.13
N ARG A 186 -16.11 21.61 2.48
CA ARG A 186 -16.99 22.60 1.88
C ARG A 186 -17.04 23.91 2.67
N HIS A 187 -17.02 23.83 3.99
CA HIS A 187 -17.32 24.98 4.86
C HIS A 187 -16.11 25.52 5.64
N ALA A 188 -15.10 24.68 5.87
CA ALA A 188 -13.91 25.06 6.63
C ALA A 188 -12.63 24.38 6.09
N PRO A 189 -12.30 24.52 4.78
CA PRO A 189 -11.19 23.82 4.14
C PRO A 189 -9.84 24.15 4.78
N TRP A 190 -9.70 25.30 5.42
CA TRP A 190 -8.48 25.71 6.13
C TRP A 190 -8.14 24.86 7.35
N THR A 191 -9.07 24.06 7.86
CA THR A 191 -8.84 23.13 8.99
C THR A 191 -8.15 21.85 8.54
N LEU A 192 -8.18 21.54 7.24
CA LEU A 192 -7.56 20.36 6.67
C LEU A 192 -6.05 20.57 6.47
N LYS A 193 -5.28 19.51 6.66
CA LYS A 193 -3.84 19.51 6.44
C LYS A 193 -3.51 19.60 4.94
N GLU A 194 -4.26 18.87 4.12
CA GLU A 194 -4.16 18.92 2.67
C GLU A 194 -5.30 19.78 2.12
N PRO A 195 -5.02 20.70 1.17
CA PRO A 195 -6.06 21.48 0.52
C PRO A 195 -7.13 20.60 -0.10
N ALA A 196 -8.38 21.01 -0.01
CA ALA A 196 -9.50 20.20 -0.48
C ALA A 196 -9.46 19.89 -2.01
N HIS A 197 -8.85 20.79 -2.79
CA HIS A 197 -8.68 20.61 -4.24
C HIS A 197 -7.51 19.70 -4.61
N GLU A 198 -6.59 19.45 -3.68
CA GLU A 198 -5.45 18.55 -3.86
C GLU A 198 -5.69 17.16 -3.25
N ASN A 199 -6.73 17.00 -2.46
CA ASN A 199 -7.03 15.73 -1.80
C ASN A 199 -8.01 14.91 -2.64
N SER A 200 -7.52 13.83 -3.25
CA SER A 200 -8.31 12.95 -4.09
C SER A 200 -9.50 12.34 -3.35
N PHE A 201 -9.32 12.00 -2.07
CA PHE A 201 -10.41 11.46 -1.26
C PHE A 201 -11.60 12.41 -1.24
N ILE A 202 -11.36 13.70 -0.95
CA ILE A 202 -12.41 14.72 -0.89
C ILE A 202 -13.04 14.94 -2.26
N GLN A 203 -12.24 14.97 -3.32
CA GLN A 203 -12.74 15.12 -4.68
C GLN A 203 -13.62 13.95 -5.10
N LEU A 204 -13.16 12.72 -4.87
CA LEU A 204 -13.90 11.49 -5.19
C LEU A 204 -15.17 11.37 -4.34
N ALA A 205 -15.11 11.73 -3.06
CA ALA A 205 -16.27 11.74 -2.18
C ALA A 205 -17.31 12.77 -2.63
N ARG A 206 -16.88 13.96 -3.07
CA ARG A 206 -17.78 14.98 -3.64
C ARG A 206 -18.50 14.53 -4.91
N LYS A 207 -17.82 13.69 -5.72
CA LYS A 207 -18.37 13.09 -6.94
C LYS A 207 -19.22 11.84 -6.65
N GLY A 208 -19.35 11.42 -5.38
CA GLY A 208 -20.03 10.17 -5.02
C GLY A 208 -19.26 8.89 -5.41
N GLN A 209 -18.03 9.02 -5.86
CA GLN A 209 -17.21 7.91 -6.34
C GLN A 209 -16.47 7.18 -5.22
N ARG A 210 -16.40 7.76 -4.02
CA ARG A 210 -15.79 7.15 -2.86
C ARG A 210 -16.77 7.06 -1.70
N LYS A 211 -16.84 5.88 -1.10
CA LYS A 211 -17.72 5.55 0.03
C LYS A 211 -16.92 5.39 1.31
N HIS A 212 -17.60 5.42 2.43
CA HIS A 212 -17.00 5.22 3.76
C HIS A 212 -16.69 3.74 4.06
N ASP A 213 -17.16 2.82 3.25
CA ASP A 213 -17.08 1.36 3.42
C ASP A 213 -16.10 0.67 2.46
N ASP A 214 -15.19 1.44 1.86
CA ASP A 214 -14.14 0.91 0.97
C ASP A 214 -12.94 0.27 1.70
N LEU A 215 -12.92 0.30 3.04
CA LEU A 215 -11.98 -0.44 3.87
C LEU A 215 -12.70 -1.62 4.50
N LEU A 216 -12.46 -2.80 3.98
CA LEU A 216 -13.15 -4.03 4.40
C LEU A 216 -12.43 -4.72 5.55
N GLU A 217 -11.10 -4.69 5.59
CA GLU A 217 -10.28 -5.28 6.63
C GLU A 217 -9.74 -4.21 7.60
N LYS A 218 -9.99 -4.39 8.90
CA LYS A 218 -9.43 -3.53 9.96
C LYS A 218 -8.09 -4.08 10.42
N VAL A 219 -7.06 -3.79 9.66
CA VAL A 219 -5.71 -4.28 9.91
C VAL A 219 -5.13 -3.72 11.20
N THR A 220 -4.54 -4.58 12.03
CA THR A 220 -3.67 -4.23 13.15
C THR A 220 -2.38 -5.03 13.05
N VAL A 221 -1.29 -4.59 13.69
CA VAL A 221 -0.02 -5.34 13.68
C VAL A 221 -0.21 -6.76 14.17
N THR A 222 -0.89 -6.94 15.30
CA THR A 222 -1.09 -8.26 15.91
C THR A 222 -1.94 -9.18 15.03
N ARG A 223 -3.05 -8.65 14.48
CA ARG A 223 -3.94 -9.41 13.60
C ARG A 223 -3.24 -9.81 12.31
N LEU A 224 -2.51 -8.88 11.69
CA LEU A 224 -1.80 -9.15 10.44
C LEU A 224 -0.70 -10.21 10.62
N ARG A 225 0.07 -10.16 11.71
CA ARG A 225 1.06 -11.20 12.02
C ARG A 225 0.41 -12.59 12.17
N ALA A 226 -0.75 -12.67 12.83
CA ALA A 226 -1.50 -13.92 12.96
C ALA A 226 -2.00 -14.42 11.59
N GLN A 227 -2.56 -13.56 10.77
CA GLN A 227 -3.02 -13.89 9.41
C GLN A 227 -1.88 -14.34 8.50
N ILE A 228 -0.72 -13.69 8.56
CA ILE A 228 0.50 -14.08 7.84
C ILE A 228 0.92 -15.50 8.24
N ALA A 229 0.99 -15.80 9.54
CA ALA A 229 1.35 -17.12 10.02
C ALA A 229 0.32 -18.20 9.63
N GLN A 230 -0.99 -17.89 9.72
CA GLN A 230 -2.08 -18.79 9.31
C GLN A 230 -2.08 -19.10 7.80
N ALA A 231 -1.59 -18.16 6.97
CA ALA A 231 -1.43 -18.37 5.55
C ALA A 231 -0.18 -19.18 5.17
N GLY A 232 0.60 -19.67 6.15
CA GLY A 232 1.78 -20.49 5.92
C GLY A 232 3.05 -19.69 5.62
N PHE A 233 3.07 -18.41 5.98
CA PHE A 233 4.25 -17.56 5.85
C PHE A 233 5.03 -17.41 7.16
N ARG A 234 6.34 -17.20 7.04
CA ARG A 234 7.19 -16.63 8.09
C ARG A 234 7.63 -15.22 7.69
N ILE A 235 7.75 -14.35 8.69
CA ILE A 235 8.23 -12.98 8.50
C ILE A 235 9.76 -13.02 8.50
N LEU A 236 10.39 -12.60 7.39
CA LEU A 236 11.84 -12.45 7.28
C LEU A 236 12.28 -11.07 7.74
N ARG A 237 11.49 -10.04 7.40
CA ARG A 237 11.73 -8.66 7.80
C ARG A 237 10.41 -7.97 8.07
N GLU A 238 10.40 -7.16 9.12
CA GLU A 238 9.30 -6.26 9.47
C GLU A 238 9.87 -4.87 9.76
N GLU A 239 9.29 -3.85 9.14
CA GLU A 239 9.56 -2.45 9.48
C GLU A 239 8.24 -1.75 9.83
N LEU A 240 8.17 -1.23 11.07
CA LEU A 240 7.04 -0.46 11.57
C LEU A 240 7.42 1.03 11.57
N HIS A 241 6.90 1.77 10.62
CA HIS A 241 7.21 3.19 10.46
C HIS A 241 6.37 4.02 11.41
N MET A 242 7.00 4.54 12.46
CA MET A 242 6.32 5.42 13.43
C MET A 242 6.03 6.80 12.84
N SER A 243 4.91 7.38 13.21
CA SER A 243 4.53 8.73 12.83
C SER A 243 5.55 9.78 13.32
N GLY A 244 5.61 10.92 12.64
CA GLY A 244 6.52 12.02 13.01
C GLY A 244 6.31 12.55 14.44
N THR A 245 5.10 12.37 14.99
CA THR A 245 4.78 12.75 16.38
C THR A 245 5.60 11.92 17.37
N VAL A 246 5.63 10.59 17.20
CA VAL A 246 6.38 9.69 18.10
C VAL A 246 7.88 9.88 17.94
N LYS A 247 8.37 10.19 16.74
CA LYS A 247 9.80 10.46 16.49
C LYS A 247 10.33 11.66 17.26
N ARG A 248 9.45 12.55 17.74
CA ARG A 248 9.80 13.75 18.54
C ARG A 248 9.70 13.52 20.05
N LEU A 249 9.19 12.37 20.49
CA LEU A 249 9.07 12.03 21.90
C LEU A 249 10.44 11.61 22.49
N PRO A 250 10.67 11.78 23.80
CA PRO A 250 11.82 11.21 24.48
C PRO A 250 11.91 9.69 24.25
N GLY A 251 13.11 9.15 24.13
CA GLY A 251 13.35 7.76 23.75
C GLY A 251 12.60 6.73 24.58
N ALA A 252 12.54 6.91 25.91
CA ALA A 252 11.79 6.02 26.80
C ALA A 252 10.28 5.99 26.50
N VAL A 253 9.69 7.16 26.22
CA VAL A 253 8.26 7.28 25.88
C VAL A 253 8.00 6.68 24.49
N ALA A 254 8.87 6.95 23.53
CA ALA A 254 8.78 6.35 22.19
C ALA A 254 8.90 4.82 22.24
N GLY A 255 9.75 4.27 23.14
CA GLY A 255 9.87 2.86 23.43
C GLY A 255 8.56 2.27 23.97
N ALA A 256 8.02 2.85 25.03
CA ALA A 256 6.76 2.41 25.62
C ALA A 256 5.59 2.41 24.62
N VAL A 257 5.51 3.42 23.73
CA VAL A 257 4.50 3.48 22.66
C VAL A 257 4.66 2.32 21.68
N ARG A 258 5.90 1.94 21.33
CA ARG A 258 6.17 0.81 20.41
C ARG A 258 5.78 -0.55 20.99
N GLU A 259 5.92 -0.71 22.30
CA GLU A 259 5.65 -1.97 23.00
C GLU A 259 4.17 -2.15 23.34
N THR A 260 3.43 -1.06 23.56
CA THR A 260 2.00 -1.10 23.88
C THR A 260 1.17 -1.26 22.61
N GLY A 261 0.57 -2.44 22.40
CA GLY A 261 -0.10 -2.84 21.17
C GLY A 261 -1.09 -1.83 20.60
N LEU A 262 -2.01 -1.32 21.40
CA LEU A 262 -3.00 -0.32 20.94
C LEU A 262 -2.34 1.02 20.57
N LEU A 263 -1.46 1.54 21.43
CA LEU A 263 -0.75 2.80 21.16
C LEU A 263 0.17 2.67 19.94
N ARG A 264 0.85 1.55 19.81
CA ARG A 264 1.65 1.24 18.62
C ARG A 264 0.83 1.38 17.35
N ASP A 265 -0.33 0.72 17.26
CA ASP A 265 -1.18 0.72 16.07
C ASP A 265 -1.73 2.12 15.73
N VAL A 266 -1.99 2.97 16.73
CA VAL A 266 -2.41 4.36 16.52
C VAL A 266 -1.29 5.21 15.91
N PHE A 267 -0.04 4.98 16.33
CA PHE A 267 1.08 5.82 15.95
C PHE A 267 1.95 5.26 14.81
N ILE A 268 1.68 4.08 14.30
CA ILE A 268 2.32 3.57 13.08
C ILE A 268 1.69 4.23 11.86
N SER A 269 2.51 4.78 10.97
CA SER A 269 2.06 5.37 9.70
C SER A 269 2.04 4.35 8.56
N ASN A 270 2.91 3.34 8.61
CA ASN A 270 3.00 2.26 7.63
C ASN A 270 3.70 1.05 8.23
N MET A 271 3.36 -0.13 7.72
CA MET A 271 4.00 -1.41 8.03
C MET A 271 4.50 -2.01 6.74
N GLU A 272 5.72 -2.52 6.75
CA GLU A 272 6.33 -3.21 5.61
C GLU A 272 6.88 -4.55 6.06
N TYR A 273 6.62 -5.58 5.26
CA TYR A 273 7.03 -6.95 5.54
C TYR A 273 7.69 -7.59 4.32
N VAL A 274 8.70 -8.41 4.56
CA VAL A 274 9.16 -9.44 3.63
C VAL A 274 8.82 -10.79 4.21
N LEU A 275 8.09 -11.60 3.45
CA LEU A 275 7.60 -12.90 3.85
C LEU A 275 8.22 -13.99 2.96
N ALA A 276 8.32 -15.20 3.51
CA ALA A 276 8.64 -16.42 2.78
C ALA A 276 7.75 -17.56 3.28
N HIS A 277 7.63 -18.64 2.51
CA HIS A 277 6.98 -19.87 2.98
C HIS A 277 7.61 -20.34 4.30
N ALA A 278 6.78 -20.76 5.25
CA ALA A 278 7.26 -21.23 6.57
C ALA A 278 8.19 -22.44 6.47
N GLY A 279 7.97 -23.30 5.46
CA GLY A 279 8.78 -24.51 5.20
C GLY A 279 10.01 -24.29 4.30
N SER A 280 10.21 -23.11 3.73
CA SER A 280 11.41 -22.83 2.91
C SER A 280 12.62 -22.65 3.83
N GLY A 281 13.72 -23.34 3.53
CA GLY A 281 15.00 -23.16 4.22
C GLY A 281 15.46 -21.69 4.25
N ALA A 282 16.31 -21.37 5.19
CA ALA A 282 16.92 -20.04 5.33
C ALA A 282 17.86 -19.72 4.17
#